data_3349793cc5e0e6823900aaf50513069e
#
_entry.id   3349793cc5e0e6823900aaf50513069e
#
_cell.length_a   1.000
_cell.length_b   1.000
_cell.length_c   1.000
_cell.angle_alpha   90.00
_cell.angle_beta   90.00
_cell.angle_gamma   90.00
#
_symmetry.space_group_name_H-M   'P 1'
#
loop_
_entity.id
_entity.type
_entity.pdbx_description
1 polymer ?
#
loop_
_entity_poly.entity_id
_entity_poly.type
_entity_poly.pdbx_seq_one_letter_code
_entity_poly.pdbx_strand_id
1 'polypeptide(L)'
;MEQELIVMEIICNACEARSLCYEALRLARTRSFEQAEEKLCQAKECLNRAHLIQTQLIEADQGEGKVPMTLVMVHAQDHLMTTILAQEMATEMVALHKHLAGEEAKCLEMH
;
A
#
# COMPACT_ATOMS: atom_id res chain seq x y z
N MET A 1 -26.46 2.08 4.74
CA MET A 1 -26.10 1.09 3.69
C MET A 1 -25.01 1.60 2.76
N GLU A 2 -25.21 2.77 2.21
CA GLU A 2 -24.22 3.36 1.32
C GLU A 2 -22.87 3.54 2.00
N GLN A 3 -22.87 4.01 3.23
CA GLN A 3 -21.65 4.20 4.02
C GLN A 3 -20.93 2.89 4.30
N GLU A 4 -21.66 1.82 4.54
CA GLU A 4 -21.07 0.50 4.78
C GLU A 4 -20.33 -0.01 3.55
N LEU A 5 -20.89 0.22 2.35
CA LEU A 5 -20.24 -0.15 1.09
C LEU A 5 -18.98 0.66 0.87
N ILE A 6 -19.01 1.95 1.18
CA ILE A 6 -17.85 2.84 1.05
C ILE A 6 -16.73 2.38 1.98
N VAL A 7 -17.05 2.08 3.24
CA VAL A 7 -16.09 1.60 4.22
C VAL A 7 -15.47 0.28 3.76
N MET A 8 -16.29 -0.65 3.27
CA MET A 8 -15.81 -1.94 2.78
C MET A 8 -14.89 -1.76 1.57
N GLU A 9 -15.18 -0.82 0.71
CA GLU A 9 -14.35 -0.54 -0.45
C GLU A 9 -12.95 -0.04 -0.04
N ILE A 10 -12.89 0.83 0.97
CA ILE A 10 -11.61 1.29 1.54
C ILE A 10 -10.84 0.09 2.12
N ILE A 11 -11.51 -0.73 2.93
CA ILE A 11 -10.88 -1.88 3.57
C ILE A 11 -10.38 -2.89 2.54
N CYS A 12 -11.20 -3.22 1.55
CA CYS A 12 -10.83 -4.19 0.51
C CYS A 12 -9.61 -3.73 -0.29
N ASN A 13 -9.59 -2.47 -0.71
CA ASN A 13 -8.45 -1.94 -1.45
C ASN A 13 -7.18 -1.90 -0.58
N ALA A 14 -7.31 -1.53 0.69
CA ALA A 14 -6.17 -1.52 1.60
C ALA A 14 -5.64 -2.94 1.86
N CYS A 15 -6.53 -3.93 2.04
CA CYS A 15 -6.14 -5.33 2.21
C CYS A 15 -5.41 -5.87 0.99
N GLU A 16 -5.93 -5.59 -0.19
CA GLU A 16 -5.31 -6.01 -1.46
C GLU A 16 -3.92 -5.40 -1.59
N ALA A 17 -3.79 -4.10 -1.32
CA ALA A 17 -2.52 -3.41 -1.38
C ALA A 17 -1.51 -4.00 -0.41
N ARG A 18 -1.94 -4.31 0.81
CA ARG A 18 -1.07 -4.92 1.83
C ARG A 18 -0.54 -6.28 1.35
N SER A 19 -1.41 -7.11 0.81
CA SER A 19 -1.02 -8.42 0.27
C SER A 19 -0.01 -8.28 -0.87
N LEU A 20 -0.23 -7.32 -1.76
CA LEU A 20 0.69 -7.05 -2.87
C LEU A 20 2.06 -6.57 -2.37
N CYS A 21 2.09 -5.75 -1.32
CA CYS A 21 3.35 -5.30 -0.72
C CYS A 21 4.15 -6.47 -0.15
N TYR A 22 3.53 -7.38 0.58
CA TYR A 22 4.21 -8.56 1.11
C TYR A 22 4.68 -9.49 0.00
N GLU A 23 3.90 -9.64 -1.07
CA GLU A 23 4.31 -10.41 -2.22
C GLU A 23 5.53 -9.80 -2.90
N ALA A 24 5.55 -8.46 -3.03
CA ALA A 24 6.70 -7.75 -3.58
C ALA A 24 7.96 -8.00 -2.76
N LEU A 25 7.84 -7.98 -1.43
CA LEU A 25 8.99 -8.25 -0.55
C LEU A 25 9.50 -9.68 -0.72
N ARG A 26 8.61 -10.65 -0.86
CA ARG A 26 9.01 -12.05 -1.11
C ARG A 26 9.76 -12.18 -2.44
N LEU A 27 9.26 -11.51 -3.49
CA LEU A 27 9.90 -11.53 -4.81
C LEU A 27 11.26 -10.86 -4.77
N ALA A 28 11.40 -9.77 -4.02
CA ALA A 28 12.69 -9.09 -3.88
C ALA A 28 13.75 -9.98 -3.21
N ARG A 29 13.34 -10.81 -2.25
CA ARG A 29 14.25 -11.75 -1.59
C ARG A 29 14.84 -12.77 -2.56
N THR A 30 14.10 -13.13 -3.60
CA THR A 30 14.55 -14.07 -4.62
C THR A 30 15.09 -13.36 -5.86
N ARG A 31 15.36 -12.07 -5.74
CA ARG A 31 15.93 -11.23 -6.81
C ARG A 31 15.03 -11.09 -8.05
N SER A 32 13.73 -11.30 -7.89
CA SER A 32 12.74 -11.09 -8.94
C SER A 32 12.27 -9.64 -8.90
N PHE A 33 13.18 -8.71 -9.12
CA PHE A 33 12.95 -7.27 -8.89
C PHE A 33 11.90 -6.66 -9.80
N GLU A 34 11.89 -7.04 -11.06
CA GLU A 34 10.90 -6.54 -12.02
C GLU A 34 9.49 -6.89 -11.58
N GLN A 35 9.30 -8.15 -11.17
CA GLN A 35 8.01 -8.63 -10.67
C GLN A 35 7.65 -7.95 -9.35
N ALA A 36 8.64 -7.73 -8.48
CA ALA A 36 8.42 -7.03 -7.21
C ALA A 36 7.94 -5.60 -7.45
N GLU A 37 8.58 -4.88 -8.37
CA GLU A 37 8.21 -3.51 -8.70
C GLU A 37 6.81 -3.44 -9.32
N GLU A 38 6.43 -4.44 -10.10
CA GLU A 38 5.09 -4.54 -10.68
C GLU A 38 4.04 -4.71 -9.58
N LYS A 39 4.32 -5.56 -8.57
CA LYS A 39 3.41 -5.74 -7.44
C LYS A 39 3.26 -4.45 -6.63
N LEU A 40 4.35 -3.72 -6.43
CA LEU A 40 4.29 -2.42 -5.74
C LEU A 40 3.46 -1.41 -6.52
N CYS A 41 3.55 -1.43 -7.84
CA CYS A 41 2.74 -0.56 -8.69
C CYS A 41 1.26 -0.88 -8.55
N GLN A 42 0.90 -2.17 -8.55
CA GLN A 42 -0.47 -2.62 -8.35
C GLN A 42 -0.99 -2.22 -6.97
N ALA A 43 -0.14 -2.34 -5.95
CA ALA A 43 -0.49 -1.93 -4.58
C ALA A 43 -0.80 -0.43 -4.55
N LYS A 44 0.00 0.38 -5.21
CA LYS A 44 -0.21 1.82 -5.26
C LYS A 44 -1.53 2.17 -5.93
N GLU A 45 -1.90 1.45 -6.98
CA GLU A 45 -3.19 1.66 -7.65
C GLU A 45 -4.37 1.39 -6.70
N CYS A 46 -4.29 0.31 -5.93
CA CYS A 46 -5.31 -0.01 -4.92
C CYS A 46 -5.41 1.09 -3.87
N LEU A 47 -4.26 1.57 -3.39
CA LEU A 47 -4.22 2.63 -2.37
C LEU A 47 -4.73 3.96 -2.92
N ASN A 48 -4.44 4.26 -4.18
CA ASN A 48 -4.95 5.48 -4.81
C ASN A 48 -6.48 5.47 -4.88
N ARG A 49 -7.08 4.31 -5.18
CA ARG A 49 -8.54 4.17 -5.18
C ARG A 49 -9.12 4.41 -3.80
N ALA A 50 -8.54 3.78 -2.78
CA ALA A 50 -9.00 3.95 -1.40
C ALA A 50 -8.80 5.39 -0.92
N HIS A 51 -7.67 5.98 -1.26
CA HIS A 51 -7.35 7.37 -0.88
C HIS A 51 -8.32 8.37 -1.52
N LEU A 52 -8.72 8.13 -2.76
CA LEU A 52 -9.72 8.97 -3.42
C LEU A 52 -11.06 8.91 -2.68
N ILE A 53 -11.48 7.71 -2.27
CA ILE A 53 -12.71 7.53 -1.49
C ILE A 53 -12.60 8.27 -0.15
N GLN A 54 -11.45 8.15 0.52
CA GLN A 54 -11.20 8.87 1.78
C GLN A 54 -11.32 10.39 1.58
N THR A 55 -10.75 10.91 0.52
CA THR A 55 -10.82 12.33 0.20
C THR A 55 -12.26 12.78 0.00
N GLN A 56 -13.07 11.98 -0.70
CA GLN A 56 -14.48 12.27 -0.90
C GLN A 56 -15.25 12.30 0.42
N LEU A 57 -14.92 11.40 1.35
CA LEU A 57 -15.52 11.39 2.69
C LEU A 57 -15.15 12.64 3.49
N ILE A 58 -13.88 13.05 3.41
CA ILE A 58 -13.41 14.27 4.09
C ILE A 58 -14.16 15.50 3.55
N GLU A 59 -14.31 15.58 2.24
CA GLU A 59 -15.05 16.67 1.60
C GLU A 59 -16.53 16.68 2.01
N ALA A 60 -17.15 15.49 2.05
CA ALA A 60 -18.55 15.36 2.44
C ALA A 60 -18.77 15.76 3.90
N ASP A 61 -17.78 15.52 4.75
CA ASP A 61 -17.83 15.87 6.18
C ASP A 61 -17.78 17.39 6.41
N GLN A 62 -17.11 18.11 5.52
CA GLN A 62 -16.93 19.57 5.58
C GLN A 62 -16.34 20.06 6.91
N GLY A 63 -15.64 19.19 7.63
CA GLY A 63 -15.08 19.53 8.94
C GLY A 63 -16.13 19.75 10.02
N GLU A 64 -17.37 19.35 9.76
CA GLU A 64 -18.50 19.59 10.67
C GLU A 64 -19.07 18.30 11.29
N GLY A 65 -18.44 17.16 11.03
CA GLY A 65 -18.90 15.89 11.57
C GLY A 65 -20.15 15.34 10.90
N LYS A 66 -20.34 15.63 9.62
CA LYS A 66 -21.50 15.16 8.86
C LYS A 66 -21.40 13.67 8.51
N VAL A 67 -20.19 13.14 8.44
CA VAL A 67 -19.96 11.71 8.18
C VAL A 67 -19.83 11.00 9.51
N PRO A 68 -20.72 10.02 9.81
CA PRO A 68 -20.66 9.31 11.09
C PRO A 68 -19.33 8.57 11.26
N MET A 69 -18.70 8.76 12.42
CA MET A 69 -17.43 8.10 12.75
C MET A 69 -17.71 6.88 13.61
N THR A 70 -18.12 5.81 12.96
CA THR A 70 -18.30 4.52 13.62
C THR A 70 -16.94 3.86 13.85
N LEU A 71 -16.90 2.84 14.71
CA LEU A 71 -15.67 2.10 14.96
C LEU A 71 -15.11 1.51 13.68
N VAL A 72 -15.97 0.98 12.80
CA VAL A 72 -15.53 0.40 11.53
C VAL A 72 -14.97 1.47 10.57
N MET A 73 -15.53 2.68 10.62
CA MET A 73 -15.01 3.81 9.83
C MET A 73 -13.60 4.18 10.30
N VAL A 74 -13.41 4.26 11.62
CA VAL A 74 -12.09 4.55 12.20
C VAL A 74 -11.10 3.46 11.82
N HIS A 75 -11.52 2.20 11.89
CA HIS A 75 -10.68 1.06 11.49
C HIS A 75 -10.27 1.15 10.02
N ALA A 76 -11.22 1.51 9.13
CA ALA A 76 -10.94 1.66 7.71
C ALA A 76 -9.89 2.74 7.46
N GLN A 77 -10.01 3.90 8.12
CA GLN A 77 -9.06 4.99 8.00
C GLN A 77 -7.67 4.58 8.49
N ASP A 78 -7.63 3.96 9.65
CA ASP A 78 -6.37 3.49 10.23
C ASP A 78 -5.69 2.47 9.32
N HIS A 79 -6.46 1.49 8.83
CA HIS A 79 -5.94 0.45 7.94
C HIS A 79 -5.39 1.06 6.64
N LEU A 80 -6.10 2.03 6.07
CA LEU A 80 -5.63 2.71 4.86
C LEU A 80 -4.31 3.45 5.12
N MET A 81 -4.25 4.24 6.18
CA MET A 81 -3.07 5.06 6.45
C MET A 81 -1.85 4.22 6.78
N THR A 82 -2.02 3.15 7.57
CA THR A 82 -0.90 2.25 7.88
C THR A 82 -0.44 1.49 6.64
N THR A 83 -1.36 1.13 5.74
CA THR A 83 -1.00 0.43 4.51
C THR A 83 -0.29 1.35 3.52
N ILE A 84 -0.64 2.63 3.47
CA ILE A 84 0.09 3.62 2.67
C ILE A 84 1.55 3.68 3.12
N LEU A 85 1.76 3.76 4.44
CA LEU A 85 3.12 3.74 4.99
C LEU A 85 3.84 2.43 4.67
N ALA A 86 3.13 1.31 4.80
CA ALA A 86 3.70 0.00 4.48
C ALA A 86 4.15 -0.08 3.02
N GLN A 87 3.37 0.48 2.09
CA GLN A 87 3.71 0.49 0.68
C GLN A 87 4.97 1.33 0.42
N GLU A 88 5.07 2.49 1.07
CA GLU A 88 6.24 3.35 0.94
C GLU A 88 7.49 2.65 1.48
N MET A 89 7.38 2.00 2.63
CA MET A 89 8.49 1.26 3.23
C MET A 89 8.87 0.03 2.40
N ALA A 90 7.88 -0.67 1.85
CA ALA A 90 8.13 -1.82 0.98
C ALA A 90 8.90 -1.40 -0.28
N THR A 91 8.55 -0.25 -0.85
CA THR A 91 9.26 0.31 -2.01
C THR A 91 10.74 0.52 -1.68
N GLU A 92 11.02 1.10 -0.52
CA GLU A 92 12.41 1.32 -0.08
C GLU A 92 13.13 0.01 0.18
N MET A 93 12.44 -0.99 0.75
CA MET A 93 13.04 -2.30 1.01
C MET A 93 13.37 -3.04 -0.28
N VAL A 94 12.51 -2.97 -1.29
CA VAL A 94 12.80 -3.56 -2.60
C VAL A 94 14.02 -2.87 -3.23
N ALA A 95 14.07 -1.55 -3.15
CA ALA A 95 15.22 -0.79 -3.64
C ALA A 95 16.50 -1.19 -2.93
N LEU A 96 16.44 -1.41 -1.62
CA LEU A 96 17.59 -1.84 -0.83
C LEU A 96 18.06 -3.24 -1.26
N HIS A 97 17.16 -4.20 -1.42
CA HIS A 97 17.50 -5.54 -1.90
C HIS A 97 18.16 -5.48 -3.28
N LYS A 98 17.64 -4.64 -4.15
CA LYS A 98 18.18 -4.45 -5.50
C LYS A 98 19.59 -3.87 -5.45
N HIS A 99 19.82 -2.88 -4.58
CA HIS A 99 21.12 -2.28 -4.37
C HIS A 99 22.13 -3.30 -3.84
N LEU A 100 21.74 -4.08 -2.83
CA LEU A 100 22.61 -5.11 -2.26
C LEU A 100 22.96 -6.20 -3.28
N ALA A 101 22.02 -6.59 -4.13
CA ALA A 101 22.28 -7.55 -5.20
C ALA A 101 23.28 -7.00 -6.21
N GLY A 102 23.20 -5.70 -6.54
CA GLY A 102 24.14 -5.02 -7.41
C GLY A 102 25.54 -4.97 -6.83
N GLU A 103 25.66 -4.67 -5.54
CA GLU A 103 26.95 -4.67 -4.85
C GLU A 103 27.59 -6.06 -4.82
N GLU A 104 26.80 -7.09 -4.56
CA GLU A 104 27.23 -8.47 -4.56
C GLU A 104 27.75 -8.88 -5.96
N ALA A 105 27.03 -8.52 -7.02
CA ALA A 105 27.41 -8.80 -8.39
C ALA A 105 28.73 -8.12 -8.74
N LYS A 106 28.93 -6.86 -8.33
CA LYS A 106 30.18 -6.13 -8.53
C LYS A 106 31.35 -6.82 -7.84
N CYS A 107 31.13 -7.28 -6.63
CA CYS A 107 32.15 -7.99 -5.86
C CYS A 107 32.60 -9.27 -6.59
N LEU A 108 31.66 -10.02 -7.16
CA LEU A 108 31.93 -11.24 -7.92
C LEU A 108 32.71 -10.94 -9.21
N GLU A 109 32.41 -9.83 -9.88
CA GLU A 109 33.11 -9.41 -11.11
C GLU A 109 34.56 -9.02 -10.83
N MET A 110 34.87 -8.53 -9.65
CA MET A 110 36.21 -8.10 -9.27
C MET A 110 37.13 -9.26 -8.92
N HIS A 111 36.62 -10.44 -8.75
CA HIS A 111 37.36 -11.64 -8.40
C HIS A 111 37.37 -12.65 -9.54
#